data_26381f6b718823583ddf7d5b714c158e
#
_entry.id   26381f6b718823583ddf7d5b714c158e
#
_cell.length_a   1.000
_cell.length_b   1.000
_cell.length_c   1.000
_cell.angle_alpha   90.00
_cell.angle_beta   90.00
_cell.angle_gamma   90.00
#
_symmetry.space_group_name_H-M   'P 1'
#
loop_
_entity.id
_entity.type
_entity.pdbx_description
1 polymer ?
#
loop_
_entity_poly.entity_id
_entity_poly.type
_entity_poly.pdbx_seq_one_letter_code
_entity_poly.pdbx_strand_id
1 'polypeptide(L)'
;MRLAHTMIRVRNLDESIEFYCGFLGLQEIRRKDLGDEATLVFLTDENKNYHIELTFNKDGRDYVIGDQFGHLAFHVNDLDKIISDVEERHWWYRKSKPSSSSKYIFIKDPDGYDVEILEV
;
A
#
# COMPACT_ATOMS: atom_id res chain seq x y z
N MET A 1 2.72 -3.13 25.34
CA MET A 1 3.12 -3.56 23.99
C MET A 1 2.41 -2.69 22.97
N ARG A 2 3.08 -2.29 21.90
CA ARG A 2 2.50 -1.44 20.83
C ARG A 2 2.86 -2.03 19.47
N LEU A 3 1.91 -1.96 18.55
CA LEU A 3 2.15 -2.37 17.17
C LEU A 3 3.09 -1.35 16.51
N ALA A 4 4.19 -1.80 15.89
CA ALA A 4 5.20 -0.91 15.33
C ALA A 4 4.99 -0.69 13.82
N HIS A 5 5.08 -1.74 13.04
CA HIS A 5 4.95 -1.66 11.59
C HIS A 5 4.58 -3.01 10.98
N THR A 6 4.09 -2.95 9.74
CA THR A 6 4.00 -4.10 8.84
C THR A 6 5.04 -3.92 7.74
N MET A 7 5.83 -4.96 7.48
CA MET A 7 6.81 -4.94 6.40
C MET A 7 6.28 -5.69 5.18
N ILE A 8 6.41 -5.05 4.02
CA ILE A 8 6.15 -5.70 2.74
C ILE A 8 7.38 -5.57 1.84
N ARG A 9 7.62 -6.59 1.03
CA ARG A 9 8.72 -6.58 0.06
C ARG A 9 8.27 -5.97 -1.25
N VAL A 10 9.11 -5.13 -1.85
CA VAL A 10 8.78 -4.43 -3.10
C VAL A 10 9.87 -4.68 -4.14
N ARG A 11 9.48 -4.76 -5.42
CA ARG A 11 10.40 -4.96 -6.54
C ARG A 11 11.00 -3.67 -7.05
N ASN A 12 10.26 -2.59 -6.96
CA ASN A 12 10.69 -1.25 -7.40
C ASN A 12 10.26 -0.23 -6.36
N LEU A 13 11.25 0.29 -5.63
CA LEU A 13 10.99 1.18 -4.50
C LEU A 13 10.34 2.49 -4.95
N ASP A 14 10.78 3.08 -6.06
CA ASP A 14 10.24 4.34 -6.55
C ASP A 14 8.77 4.21 -6.97
N GLU A 15 8.41 3.12 -7.63
CA GLU A 15 7.02 2.85 -8.01
C GLU A 15 6.14 2.67 -6.78
N SER A 16 6.63 1.96 -5.76
CA SER A 16 5.87 1.75 -4.51
C SER A 16 5.72 3.04 -3.72
N ILE A 17 6.75 3.88 -3.67
CA ILE A 17 6.66 5.20 -3.02
C ILE A 17 5.65 6.08 -3.75
N GLU A 18 5.65 6.09 -5.09
CA GLU A 18 4.66 6.85 -5.85
C GLU A 18 3.23 6.38 -5.56
N PHE A 19 3.03 5.08 -5.43
CA PHE A 19 1.72 4.52 -5.08
C PHE A 19 1.29 4.90 -3.67
N TYR A 20 2.12 4.60 -2.67
CA TYR A 20 1.74 4.81 -1.26
C TYR A 20 1.82 6.28 -0.82
N CYS A 21 2.77 7.05 -1.32
CA CYS A 21 2.89 8.46 -0.99
C CYS A 21 2.19 9.37 -2.00
N GLY A 22 2.41 9.15 -3.29
CA GLY A 22 1.83 9.99 -4.35
C GLY A 22 0.33 9.81 -4.48
N PHE A 23 -0.15 8.57 -4.53
CA PHE A 23 -1.59 8.28 -4.69
C PHE A 23 -2.32 8.19 -3.35
N LEU A 24 -1.83 7.39 -2.39
CA LEU A 24 -2.52 7.20 -1.10
C LEU A 24 -2.20 8.28 -0.06
N GLY A 25 -1.21 9.13 -0.29
CA GLY A 25 -0.94 10.27 0.56
C GLY A 25 -0.16 9.97 1.84
N LEU A 26 0.48 8.80 1.95
CA LEU A 26 1.36 8.53 3.08
C LEU A 26 2.62 9.38 3.01
N GLN A 27 3.30 9.51 4.14
CA GLN A 27 4.53 10.30 4.27
C GLN A 27 5.72 9.37 4.55
N GLU A 28 6.81 9.54 3.82
CA GLU A 28 8.07 8.90 4.15
C GLU A 28 8.66 9.60 5.38
N ILE A 29 8.91 8.83 6.44
CA ILE A 29 9.44 9.37 7.70
C ILE A 29 10.87 8.93 7.99
N ARG A 30 11.32 7.85 7.37
CA ARG A 30 12.66 7.33 7.59
C ARG A 30 13.05 6.40 6.45
N ARG A 31 14.34 6.45 6.10
CA ARG A 31 14.95 5.54 5.12
C ARG A 31 16.23 4.99 5.71
N LYS A 32 16.47 3.71 5.52
CA LYS A 32 17.68 3.05 5.99
C LYS A 32 18.26 2.16 4.90
N ASP A 33 19.52 2.39 4.56
CA ASP A 33 20.25 1.57 3.60
C ASP A 33 21.10 0.56 4.37
N LEU A 34 20.90 -0.74 4.07
CA LEU A 34 21.64 -1.84 4.68
C LEU A 34 22.80 -2.34 3.79
N GLY A 35 23.39 -1.44 2.99
CA GLY A 35 24.50 -1.78 2.10
C GLY A 35 24.07 -2.70 0.96
N ASP A 36 24.69 -3.87 0.86
CA ASP A 36 24.43 -4.81 -0.23
C ASP A 36 23.15 -5.64 -0.04
N GLU A 37 22.51 -5.57 1.14
CA GLU A 37 21.38 -6.41 1.47
C GLU A 37 20.05 -5.81 1.02
N ALA A 38 19.71 -4.61 1.50
CA ALA A 38 18.39 -4.03 1.31
C ALA A 38 18.36 -2.52 1.54
N THR A 39 17.30 -1.88 1.05
CA THR A 39 16.90 -0.53 1.43
C THR A 39 15.53 -0.61 2.09
N LEU A 40 15.36 0.01 3.24
CA LEU A 40 14.12 0.08 4.00
C LEU A 40 13.57 1.49 3.93
N VAL A 41 12.28 1.63 3.64
CA VAL A 41 11.59 2.93 3.65
C VAL A 41 10.36 2.81 4.54
N PHE A 42 10.24 3.69 5.53
CA PHE A 42 9.13 3.70 6.48
C PHE A 42 8.16 4.80 6.14
N LEU A 43 6.90 4.43 5.96
CA LEU A 43 5.81 5.32 5.61
C LEU A 43 4.80 5.36 6.75
N THR A 44 4.14 6.51 6.93
CA THR A 44 3.10 6.67 7.94
C THR A 44 1.95 7.53 7.43
N ASP A 45 0.82 7.46 8.10
CA ASP A 45 -0.33 8.32 7.87
C ASP A 45 -0.28 9.59 8.74
N GLU A 46 -1.34 10.38 8.70
CA GLU A 46 -1.45 11.63 9.46
C GLU A 46 -1.39 11.43 10.97
N ASN A 47 -1.80 10.25 11.48
CA ASN A 47 -1.80 9.96 12.91
C ASN A 47 -0.43 9.56 13.44
N LYS A 48 0.48 9.10 12.58
CA LYS A 48 1.87 8.73 12.90
C LYS A 48 2.02 7.65 13.97
N ASN A 49 0.99 6.83 14.16
CA ASN A 49 1.00 5.80 15.21
C ASN A 49 1.50 4.45 14.70
N TYR A 50 1.48 4.23 13.39
CA TYR A 50 1.76 2.95 12.78
C TYR A 50 2.46 3.15 11.44
N HIS A 51 3.35 2.22 11.08
CA HIS A 51 4.16 2.38 9.87
C HIS A 51 3.98 1.21 8.92
N ILE A 52 4.14 1.48 7.64
CA ILE A 52 4.41 0.47 6.63
C ILE A 52 5.89 0.56 6.30
N GLU A 53 6.60 -0.57 6.40
CA GLU A 53 7.99 -0.67 5.99
C GLU A 53 8.05 -1.28 4.60
N LEU A 54 8.51 -0.52 3.61
CA LEU A 54 8.80 -1.04 2.28
C LEU A 54 10.25 -1.54 2.28
N THR A 55 10.43 -2.82 1.97
CA THR A 55 11.76 -3.43 1.93
C THR A 55 12.10 -3.82 0.49
N PHE A 56 13.13 -3.18 -0.05
CA PHE A 56 13.70 -3.54 -1.34
C PHE A 56 14.96 -4.37 -1.10
N ASN A 57 14.91 -5.66 -1.45
CA ASN A 57 16.06 -6.57 -1.35
C ASN A 57 16.92 -6.46 -2.61
N LYS A 58 18.25 -6.32 -2.42
CA LYS A 58 19.21 -6.08 -3.51
C LYS A 58 19.75 -7.36 -4.14
N ASP A 59 19.24 -8.52 -3.73
CA ASP A 59 19.71 -9.83 -4.23
C ASP A 59 19.06 -10.26 -5.55
N GLY A 60 18.16 -9.44 -6.10
CA GLY A 60 17.48 -9.72 -7.37
C GLY A 60 16.49 -10.87 -7.33
N ARG A 61 16.10 -11.33 -6.14
CA ARG A 61 15.12 -12.41 -6.01
C ARG A 61 13.76 -12.02 -6.56
N ASP A 62 13.03 -13.01 -7.01
CA ASP A 62 11.63 -12.87 -7.36
C ASP A 62 10.74 -13.24 -6.18
N TYR A 63 9.53 -12.70 -6.13
CA TYR A 63 8.60 -12.91 -5.01
C TYR A 63 7.33 -13.60 -5.48
N VAL A 64 6.79 -14.46 -4.60
CA VAL A 64 5.47 -15.07 -4.76
C VAL A 64 4.65 -14.69 -3.54
N ILE A 65 3.52 -13.98 -3.75
CA ILE A 65 2.66 -13.52 -2.66
C ILE A 65 2.04 -14.70 -1.91
N GLY A 66 1.67 -15.75 -2.63
CA GLY A 66 0.95 -16.86 -2.04
C GLY A 66 -0.50 -16.51 -1.75
N ASP A 67 -1.13 -17.27 -0.84
CA ASP A 67 -2.56 -17.15 -0.55
C ASP A 67 -2.88 -16.85 0.91
N GLN A 68 -1.89 -16.63 1.76
CA GLN A 68 -2.10 -16.35 3.18
C GLN A 68 -2.21 -14.87 3.52
N PHE A 69 -1.43 -14.01 2.83
CA PHE A 69 -1.52 -12.57 3.05
C PHE A 69 -2.83 -12.03 2.47
N GLY A 70 -3.54 -11.24 3.26
CA GLY A 70 -4.78 -10.59 2.81
C GLY A 70 -4.50 -9.27 2.10
N HIS A 71 -4.70 -8.18 2.82
CA HIS A 71 -4.60 -6.85 2.22
C HIS A 71 -4.24 -5.80 3.28
N LEU A 72 -3.78 -4.64 2.82
CA LEU A 72 -3.73 -3.41 3.60
C LEU A 72 -5.02 -2.63 3.36
N ALA A 73 -5.51 -1.93 4.38
CA ALA A 73 -6.76 -1.17 4.28
C ALA A 73 -6.54 0.30 4.66
N PHE A 74 -7.21 1.20 3.93
CA PHE A 74 -7.12 2.64 4.13
C PHE A 74 -8.53 3.23 4.18
N HIS A 75 -8.76 4.14 5.11
CA HIS A 75 -10.00 4.92 5.18
C HIS A 75 -9.88 6.20 4.37
N VAL A 76 -10.95 6.54 3.66
CA VAL A 76 -11.06 7.81 2.92
C VAL A 76 -12.42 8.45 3.19
N ASN A 77 -12.51 9.76 3.02
CA ASN A 77 -13.78 10.47 3.19
C ASN A 77 -14.63 10.50 1.91
N ASP A 78 -14.01 10.36 0.75
CA ASP A 78 -14.66 10.45 -0.56
C ASP A 78 -14.13 9.35 -1.47
N LEU A 79 -14.83 8.21 -1.46
CA LEU A 79 -14.44 7.06 -2.27
C LEU A 79 -14.68 7.30 -3.77
N ASP A 80 -15.69 8.10 -4.13
CA ASP A 80 -15.98 8.37 -5.54
C ASP A 80 -14.84 9.13 -6.20
N LYS A 81 -14.21 10.04 -5.46
CA LYS A 81 -12.99 10.73 -5.94
C LYS A 81 -11.84 9.75 -6.18
N ILE A 82 -11.63 8.81 -5.26
CA ILE A 82 -10.60 7.79 -5.41
C ILE A 82 -10.89 6.91 -6.63
N ILE A 83 -12.13 6.50 -6.82
CA ILE A 83 -12.54 5.70 -7.99
C ILE A 83 -12.25 6.45 -9.28
N SER A 84 -12.56 7.75 -9.33
CA SER A 84 -12.27 8.58 -10.49
C SER A 84 -10.76 8.62 -10.81
N ASP A 85 -9.93 8.78 -9.79
CA ASP A 85 -8.46 8.77 -9.95
C ASP A 85 -7.96 7.41 -10.45
N VAL A 86 -8.51 6.32 -9.91
CA VAL A 86 -8.17 4.95 -10.32
C VAL A 86 -8.54 4.72 -11.79
N GLU A 87 -9.72 5.17 -12.20
CA GLU A 87 -10.19 5.06 -13.59
C GLU A 87 -9.33 5.89 -14.55
N GLU A 88 -8.93 7.10 -14.18
CA GLU A 88 -8.01 7.93 -14.98
C GLU A 88 -6.66 7.25 -15.19
N ARG A 89 -6.19 6.51 -14.20
CA ARG A 89 -4.92 5.78 -14.27
C ARG A 89 -5.05 4.45 -15.01
N HIS A 90 -6.27 4.05 -15.39
CA HIS A 90 -6.56 2.76 -16.03
C HIS A 90 -6.15 1.56 -15.16
N TRP A 91 -6.24 1.73 -13.84
CA TRP A 91 -5.95 0.65 -12.90
C TRP A 91 -7.17 -0.25 -12.73
N TRP A 92 -6.91 -1.53 -12.50
CA TRP A 92 -7.96 -2.48 -12.12
C TRP A 92 -8.50 -2.13 -10.73
N TYR A 93 -9.81 -2.27 -10.54
CA TYR A 93 -10.44 -2.20 -9.24
C TYR A 93 -11.71 -3.05 -9.19
N ARG A 94 -12.11 -3.42 -7.99
CA ARG A 94 -13.34 -4.16 -7.73
C ARG A 94 -14.12 -3.46 -6.63
N LYS A 95 -15.38 -3.12 -6.91
CA LYS A 95 -16.28 -2.50 -5.94
C LYS A 95 -16.84 -3.52 -4.96
N SER A 96 -17.21 -3.05 -3.75
CA SER A 96 -18.06 -3.79 -2.82
C SER A 96 -19.39 -4.15 -3.48
N LYS A 97 -19.99 -5.27 -3.03
CA LYS A 97 -21.30 -5.67 -3.53
C LYS A 97 -22.37 -4.65 -3.09
N PRO A 98 -23.43 -4.41 -3.90
CA PRO A 98 -24.51 -3.50 -3.51
C PRO A 98 -25.18 -3.88 -2.19
N SER A 99 -25.17 -5.17 -1.83
CA SER A 99 -25.72 -5.67 -0.56
C SER A 99 -24.81 -5.44 0.65
N SER A 100 -23.57 -4.97 0.43
CA SER A 100 -22.64 -4.70 1.53
C SER A 100 -23.07 -3.48 2.33
N SER A 101 -22.93 -3.55 3.65
CA SER A 101 -23.16 -2.42 4.55
C SER A 101 -22.04 -1.37 4.47
N SER A 102 -20.88 -1.73 3.92
CA SER A 102 -19.71 -0.87 3.77
C SER A 102 -19.45 -0.58 2.30
N LYS A 103 -19.03 0.65 2.02
CA LYS A 103 -18.64 1.08 0.68
C LYS A 103 -17.12 1.05 0.59
N TYR A 104 -16.59 0.20 -0.28
CA TYR A 104 -15.15 0.05 -0.45
C TYR A 104 -14.82 -0.42 -1.86
N ILE A 105 -13.54 -0.30 -2.21
CA ILE A 105 -12.97 -0.91 -3.41
C ILE A 105 -11.69 -1.67 -3.03
N PHE A 106 -11.32 -2.63 -3.88
CA PHE A 106 -9.98 -3.23 -3.89
C PHE A 106 -9.23 -2.77 -5.12
N ILE A 107 -7.96 -2.43 -4.94
CA ILE A 107 -7.01 -2.16 -6.00
C ILE A 107 -5.75 -2.99 -5.78
N LYS A 108 -4.82 -2.96 -6.73
CA LYS A 108 -3.51 -3.61 -6.60
C LYS A 108 -2.42 -2.56 -6.49
N ASP A 109 -1.46 -2.78 -5.60
CA ASP A 109 -0.25 -1.97 -5.59
C ASP A 109 0.71 -2.42 -6.72
N PRO A 110 1.86 -1.76 -6.93
CA PRO A 110 2.79 -2.12 -8.01
C PRO A 110 3.32 -3.56 -7.96
N ASP A 111 3.34 -4.19 -6.79
CA ASP A 111 3.79 -5.56 -6.60
C ASP A 111 2.65 -6.59 -6.65
N GLY A 112 1.41 -6.13 -6.81
CA GLY A 112 0.24 -6.98 -6.85
C GLY A 112 -0.39 -7.25 -5.47
N TYR A 113 0.05 -6.59 -4.42
CA TYR A 113 -0.62 -6.66 -3.12
C TYR A 113 -2.01 -6.03 -3.20
N ASP A 114 -2.98 -6.70 -2.61
CA ASP A 114 -4.33 -6.14 -2.50
C ASP A 114 -4.35 -4.97 -1.52
N VAL A 115 -5.03 -3.90 -1.92
CA VAL A 115 -5.25 -2.73 -1.09
C VAL A 115 -6.75 -2.43 -1.08
N GLU A 116 -7.33 -2.41 0.11
CA GLU A 116 -8.73 -2.05 0.32
C GLU A 116 -8.83 -0.58 0.68
N ILE A 117 -9.74 0.14 0.04
CA ILE A 117 -10.03 1.54 0.34
C ILE A 117 -11.49 1.64 0.74
N LEU A 118 -11.72 2.06 2.00
CA LEU A 118 -13.05 2.11 2.60
C LEU A 118 -13.47 3.56 2.84
N GLU A 119 -14.73 3.85 2.51
CA GLU A 119 -15.32 5.15 2.87
C GLU A 119 -15.77 5.15 4.33
N VAL A 120 -15.43 6.19 5.02
CA VAL A 120 -15.88 6.44 6.41
C VAL A 120 -16.92 7.55 6.48
#